data_91a786aec03952def6d6e98796d9db42
#
_entry.id   91a786aec03952def6d6e98796d9db42
#
_cell.length_a   1.000
_cell.length_b   1.000
_cell.length_c   1.000
_cell.angle_alpha   90.00
_cell.angle_beta   90.00
_cell.angle_gamma   90.00
#
_symmetry.space_group_name_H-M   'P 1'
#
loop_
_entity.id
_entity.type
_entity.pdbx_description
1 polymer ?
#
loop_
_entity_poly.entity_id
_entity_poly.type
_entity_poly.pdbx_seq_one_letter_code
_entity_poly.pdbx_strand_id
1 'polypeptide(L)'
;MAENIKNQNFTGIVVDDGSVRESIRNKHGEEIGVFYFRPTDVGIIDRYNKIAADFEKITAPLENVNINPDGTVDEKDEAEHAAMQEATKRLYDACNFLFDGNFAEAFFGSMHPFSPVNGRFYCENALDAVGKYISRQFDREVAKVNNRVSRYTHGYRTGKHKDGKK
;
A
#
# COMPACT_ATOMS: atom_id res chain seq x y z
N MET A 1 23.79 -1.77 -6.55
CA MET A 1 24.46 -3.06 -6.31
C MET A 1 23.38 -4.09 -6.10
N ALA A 2 23.31 -5.07 -6.96
CA ALA A 2 22.44 -6.22 -6.74
C ALA A 2 23.05 -7.02 -5.57
N GLU A 3 22.43 -6.95 -4.39
CA GLU A 3 22.77 -7.86 -3.32
C GLU A 3 22.44 -9.27 -3.77
N ASN A 4 23.50 -10.04 -3.95
CA ASN A 4 23.49 -11.47 -4.14
C ASN A 4 22.62 -12.12 -3.05
N ILE A 5 21.37 -12.48 -3.38
CA ILE A 5 20.61 -13.45 -2.60
C ILE A 5 21.25 -14.80 -2.87
N LYS A 6 22.41 -15.01 -2.24
CA LYS A 6 23.11 -16.30 -2.27
C LYS A 6 22.28 -17.29 -1.46
N ASN A 7 21.67 -18.24 -2.17
CA ASN A 7 21.36 -19.60 -1.72
C ASN A 7 20.86 -19.73 -0.27
N GLN A 8 19.68 -19.22 -0.01
CA GLN A 8 18.84 -19.88 0.98
C GLN A 8 18.28 -21.11 0.26
N ASN A 9 18.68 -22.31 0.67
CA ASN A 9 18.08 -23.55 0.21
C ASN A 9 16.62 -23.59 0.73
N PHE A 10 15.72 -22.95 0.01
CA PHE A 10 14.29 -23.09 0.27
C PHE A 10 13.86 -24.49 -0.15
N THR A 11 13.45 -25.29 0.81
CA THR A 11 12.77 -26.56 0.53
C THR A 11 11.30 -26.27 0.35
N GLY A 12 10.78 -26.49 -0.87
CA GLY A 12 9.37 -26.27 -1.17
C GLY A 12 9.14 -25.75 -2.58
N ILE A 13 7.89 -25.37 -2.83
CA ILE A 13 7.48 -24.76 -4.10
C ILE A 13 7.66 -23.24 -3.97
N VAL A 14 8.45 -22.66 -4.88
CA VAL A 14 8.68 -21.21 -4.98
C VAL A 14 7.88 -20.67 -6.14
N VAL A 15 7.08 -19.63 -5.88
CA VAL A 15 6.30 -18.93 -6.90
C VAL A 15 6.61 -17.43 -6.80
N ASP A 16 6.77 -16.79 -7.95
CA ASP A 16 6.81 -15.33 -8.01
C ASP A 16 5.39 -14.79 -7.84
N ASP A 17 5.10 -14.21 -6.70
CA ASP A 17 3.80 -13.63 -6.33
C ASP A 17 3.74 -12.11 -6.55
N GLY A 18 4.76 -11.53 -7.18
CA GLY A 18 4.86 -10.08 -7.41
C GLY A 18 5.15 -9.26 -6.17
N SER A 19 5.53 -9.90 -5.04
CA SER A 19 5.92 -9.16 -3.84
C SER A 19 7.16 -8.32 -4.07
N VAL A 20 7.18 -7.14 -3.46
CA VAL A 20 8.28 -6.18 -3.54
C VAL A 20 8.76 -5.76 -2.16
N ARG A 21 10.01 -5.32 -2.13
CA ARG A 21 10.64 -4.69 -0.98
C ARG A 21 11.07 -3.29 -1.40
N GLU A 22 10.36 -2.26 -0.93
CA GLU A 22 10.58 -0.87 -1.33
C GLU A 22 11.13 -0.03 -0.18
N SER A 23 12.17 0.73 -0.46
CA SER A 23 12.70 1.73 0.45
C SER A 23 11.78 2.95 0.48
N ILE A 24 11.28 3.30 1.66
CA ILE A 24 10.51 4.51 1.88
C ILE A 24 11.46 5.65 2.20
N ARG A 25 11.35 6.74 1.46
CA ARG A 25 12.25 7.88 1.59
C ARG A 25 11.48 9.17 1.88
N ASN A 26 12.08 10.03 2.70
CA ASN A 26 11.59 11.38 2.91
C ASN A 26 11.95 12.29 1.71
N LYS A 27 11.52 13.55 1.75
CA LYS A 27 11.78 14.53 0.70
C LYS A 27 13.27 14.84 0.47
N HIS A 28 14.14 14.48 1.41
CA HIS A 28 15.58 14.66 1.31
C HIS A 28 16.32 13.41 0.78
N GLY A 29 15.57 12.33 0.51
CA GLY A 29 16.11 11.09 -0.01
C GLY A 29 16.61 10.12 1.07
N GLU A 30 16.46 10.45 2.35
CA GLU A 30 16.84 9.58 3.46
C GLU A 30 15.84 8.45 3.62
N GLU A 31 16.32 7.22 3.81
CA GLU A 31 15.47 6.07 4.08
C GLU A 31 14.86 6.17 5.48
N ILE A 32 13.54 6.13 5.54
CA ILE A 32 12.76 6.18 6.78
C ILE A 32 12.10 4.86 7.14
N GLY A 33 12.09 3.91 6.23
CA GLY A 33 11.55 2.57 6.43
C GLY A 33 11.65 1.70 5.20
N VAL A 34 11.25 0.44 5.36
CA VAL A 34 11.20 -0.54 4.28
C VAL A 34 9.83 -1.18 4.25
N PHE A 35 9.18 -1.14 3.10
CA PHE A 35 7.82 -1.64 2.90
C PHE A 35 7.82 -2.92 2.07
N TYR A 36 7.20 -3.97 2.60
CA TYR A 36 7.03 -5.27 1.96
C TYR A 36 5.56 -5.49 1.65
N PHE A 37 5.20 -5.65 0.38
CA PHE A 37 3.81 -5.89 -0.02
C PHE A 37 3.72 -6.38 -1.47
N ARG A 38 2.50 -6.64 -1.93
CA ARG A 38 2.20 -7.01 -3.32
C ARG A 38 1.40 -5.90 -4.00
N PRO A 39 2.06 -5.00 -4.76
CA PRO A 39 1.41 -3.82 -5.32
C PRO A 39 0.34 -4.12 -6.37
N THR A 40 0.35 -5.30 -6.99
CA THR A 40 -0.60 -5.72 -8.03
C THR A 40 -1.64 -6.73 -7.51
N ASP A 41 -1.75 -6.90 -6.20
CA ASP A 41 -2.78 -7.72 -5.58
C ASP A 41 -4.15 -7.06 -5.73
N VAL A 42 -5.03 -7.67 -6.55
CA VAL A 42 -6.41 -7.18 -6.75
C VAL A 42 -7.25 -7.19 -5.47
N GLY A 43 -6.89 -7.99 -4.48
CA GLY A 43 -7.52 -8.01 -3.17
C GLY A 43 -7.39 -6.70 -2.39
N ILE A 44 -6.47 -5.82 -2.77
CA ILE A 44 -6.34 -4.48 -2.19
C ILE A 44 -7.65 -3.68 -2.38
N ILE A 45 -8.32 -3.82 -3.52
CA ILE A 45 -9.57 -3.11 -3.82
C ILE A 45 -10.67 -3.50 -2.82
N ASP A 46 -10.83 -4.79 -2.58
CA ASP A 46 -11.84 -5.29 -1.64
C ASP A 46 -11.53 -4.87 -0.20
N ARG A 47 -10.27 -4.93 0.19
CA ARG A 47 -9.82 -4.50 1.51
C ARG A 47 -9.97 -2.98 1.69
N TYR A 48 -9.68 -2.19 0.65
CA TYR A 48 -9.88 -0.75 0.65
C TYR A 48 -11.36 -0.39 0.85
N ASN A 49 -12.27 -1.01 0.10
CA ASN A 49 -13.70 -0.77 0.23
C ASN A 49 -14.21 -1.09 1.64
N LYS A 50 -13.70 -2.15 2.24
CA LYS A 50 -14.03 -2.53 3.61
C LYS A 50 -13.56 -1.49 4.63
N ILE A 51 -12.33 -0.98 4.49
CA ILE A 51 -11.79 0.06 5.36
C ILE A 51 -12.51 1.39 5.14
N ALA A 52 -12.82 1.76 3.91
CA ALA A 52 -13.55 2.98 3.60
C ALA A 52 -14.94 2.98 4.25
N ALA A 53 -15.62 1.85 4.27
CA ALA A 53 -16.90 1.70 4.97
C ALA A 53 -16.79 1.82 6.49
N ASP A 54 -15.64 1.46 7.06
CA ASP A 54 -15.38 1.51 8.51
C ASP A 54 -14.52 2.71 8.95
N PHE A 55 -14.20 3.63 8.04
CA PHE A 55 -13.28 4.74 8.31
C PHE A 55 -13.73 5.64 9.48
N GLU A 56 -15.01 5.92 9.58
CA GLU A 56 -15.58 6.69 10.70
C GLU A 56 -15.32 6.01 12.04
N LYS A 57 -15.35 4.68 12.09
CA LYS A 57 -15.04 3.92 13.31
C LYS A 57 -13.55 4.01 13.68
N ILE A 58 -12.67 4.12 12.67
CA ILE A 58 -11.23 4.27 12.89
C ILE A 58 -10.93 5.63 13.51
N THR A 59 -11.60 6.68 13.04
CA THR A 59 -11.37 8.06 13.46
C THR A 59 -12.26 8.51 14.63
N ALA A 60 -13.32 7.77 14.95
CA ALA A 60 -14.26 8.12 16.02
C ALA A 60 -13.59 8.49 17.36
N PRO A 61 -12.51 7.83 17.82
CA PRO A 61 -11.84 8.25 19.04
C PRO A 61 -11.26 9.67 19.00
N LEU A 62 -11.02 10.22 17.79
CA LEU A 62 -10.43 11.56 17.61
C LEU A 62 -11.46 12.71 17.63
N GLU A 63 -12.76 12.44 17.60
CA GLU A 63 -13.80 13.48 17.47
C GLU A 63 -13.75 14.53 18.58
N ASN A 64 -13.24 14.18 19.75
CA ASN A 64 -13.15 15.07 20.91
C ASN A 64 -11.70 15.31 21.39
N VAL A 65 -10.72 15.04 20.53
CA VAL A 65 -9.30 15.20 20.84
C VAL A 65 -8.77 16.51 20.26
N ASN A 66 -8.19 17.36 21.11
CA ASN A 66 -7.44 18.53 20.68
C ASN A 66 -6.01 18.09 20.32
N ILE A 67 -5.68 18.20 19.05
CA ILE A 67 -4.33 17.89 18.54
C ILE A 67 -3.54 19.18 18.48
N ASN A 68 -2.41 19.23 19.18
CA ASN A 68 -1.48 20.35 19.12
C ASN A 68 -0.87 20.49 17.71
N PRO A 69 -0.32 21.65 17.35
CA PRO A 69 0.31 21.87 16.04
C PRO A 69 1.47 20.92 15.72
N ASP A 70 2.09 20.32 16.72
CA ASP A 70 3.14 19.30 16.59
C ASP A 70 2.61 17.85 16.48
N GLY A 71 1.29 17.67 16.52
CA GLY A 71 0.66 16.36 16.45
C GLY A 71 0.54 15.64 17.80
N THR A 72 0.91 16.30 18.90
CA THR A 72 0.75 15.75 20.26
C THR A 72 -0.60 16.14 20.87
N VAL A 73 -1.06 15.37 21.85
CA VAL A 73 -2.18 15.72 22.71
C VAL A 73 -1.67 16.27 24.04
N ASP A 74 -2.48 17.06 24.73
CA ASP A 74 -2.09 17.61 26.04
C ASP A 74 -1.92 16.44 27.04
N GLU A 75 -0.72 16.31 27.63
CA GLU A 75 -0.38 15.24 28.58
C GLU A 75 -1.25 15.27 29.85
N LYS A 76 -1.97 16.36 30.08
CA LYS A 76 -2.84 16.51 31.25
C LYS A 76 -4.18 15.83 31.12
N ASP A 77 -4.56 15.41 29.91
CA ASP A 77 -5.81 14.71 29.66
C ASP A 77 -5.54 13.25 29.28
N GLU A 78 -5.61 12.37 30.29
CA GLU A 78 -5.44 10.91 30.09
C GLU A 78 -6.46 10.33 29.12
N ALA A 79 -7.67 10.91 29.05
CA ALA A 79 -8.72 10.44 28.13
C ALA A 79 -8.38 10.78 26.67
N GLU A 80 -7.87 11.98 26.39
CA GLU A 80 -7.42 12.38 25.05
C GLU A 80 -6.22 11.55 24.61
N HIS A 81 -5.26 11.29 25.52
CA HIS A 81 -4.12 10.44 25.21
C HIS A 81 -4.56 9.00 24.89
N ALA A 82 -5.46 8.42 25.66
CA ALA A 82 -6.02 7.09 25.42
C ALA A 82 -6.79 7.03 24.07
N ALA A 83 -7.56 8.06 23.76
CA ALA A 83 -8.28 8.15 22.48
C ALA A 83 -7.31 8.23 21.29
N MET A 84 -6.23 8.99 21.39
CA MET A 84 -5.19 9.08 20.38
C MET A 84 -4.49 7.72 20.17
N GLN A 85 -4.16 7.02 21.24
CA GLN A 85 -3.54 5.69 21.17
C GLN A 85 -4.48 4.69 20.49
N GLU A 86 -5.78 4.69 20.83
CA GLU A 86 -6.76 3.80 20.25
C GLU A 86 -6.95 4.07 18.75
N ALA A 87 -7.07 5.34 18.34
CA ALA A 87 -7.17 5.71 16.93
C ALA A 87 -5.91 5.31 16.15
N THR A 88 -4.73 5.52 16.74
CA THR A 88 -3.45 5.11 16.14
C THR A 88 -3.40 3.61 15.93
N LYS A 89 -3.79 2.83 16.93
CA LYS A 89 -3.83 1.36 16.84
C LYS A 89 -4.77 0.90 15.73
N ARG A 90 -5.99 1.44 15.69
CA ARG A 90 -6.97 1.11 14.64
C ARG A 90 -6.46 1.45 13.24
N LEU A 91 -5.79 2.59 13.09
CA LEU A 91 -5.18 2.98 11.82
C LEU A 91 -4.05 2.02 11.41
N TYR A 92 -3.19 1.62 12.33
CA TYR A 92 -2.11 0.66 12.09
C TYR A 92 -2.66 -0.67 11.61
N ASP A 93 -3.64 -1.22 12.32
CA ASP A 93 -4.27 -2.49 11.99
C ASP A 93 -4.96 -2.42 10.61
N ALA A 94 -5.65 -1.31 10.33
CA ALA A 94 -6.31 -1.08 9.05
C ALA A 94 -5.32 -0.98 7.88
N CYS A 95 -4.23 -0.24 8.03
CA CYS A 95 -3.23 -0.08 6.98
C CYS A 95 -2.48 -1.39 6.71
N ASN A 96 -2.07 -2.12 7.74
CA ASN A 96 -1.40 -3.41 7.57
C ASN A 96 -2.33 -4.45 6.93
N PHE A 97 -3.61 -4.45 7.30
CA PHE A 97 -4.62 -5.29 6.66
C PHE A 97 -4.84 -4.92 5.20
N LEU A 98 -4.94 -3.62 4.88
CA LEU A 98 -5.18 -3.12 3.52
C LEU A 98 -4.15 -3.64 2.52
N PHE A 99 -2.88 -3.55 2.88
CA PHE A 99 -1.78 -3.92 2.01
C PHE A 99 -1.29 -5.36 2.20
N ASP A 100 -1.82 -6.08 3.21
CA ASP A 100 -1.31 -7.39 3.62
C ASP A 100 0.22 -7.35 3.78
N GLY A 101 0.68 -6.37 4.56
CA GLY A 101 2.10 -6.06 4.72
C GLY A 101 2.39 -5.24 5.97
N ASN A 102 3.58 -4.66 6.04
CA ASN A 102 4.09 -3.90 7.18
C ASN A 102 3.99 -2.38 6.98
N PHE A 103 2.87 -1.89 6.45
CA PHE A 103 2.70 -0.47 6.13
C PHE A 103 2.94 0.44 7.34
N ALA A 104 2.30 0.15 8.47
CA ALA A 104 2.39 0.99 9.65
C ALA A 104 3.83 1.10 10.17
N GLU A 105 4.55 0.01 10.23
CA GLU A 105 5.94 -0.02 10.68
C GLU A 105 6.86 0.72 9.69
N ALA A 106 6.62 0.56 8.40
CA ALA A 106 7.43 1.17 7.35
C ALA A 106 7.26 2.69 7.28
N PHE A 107 6.02 3.20 7.40
CA PHE A 107 5.72 4.62 7.23
C PHE A 107 5.64 5.40 8.53
N PHE A 108 5.14 4.78 9.62
CA PHE A 108 4.87 5.47 10.88
C PHE A 108 5.94 5.23 11.95
N GLY A 109 7.00 4.48 11.63
CA GLY A 109 8.11 4.25 12.54
C GLY A 109 8.93 5.51 12.85
N SER A 110 8.95 6.47 11.93
CA SER A 110 9.72 7.72 12.08
C SER A 110 8.85 8.94 12.40
N MET A 111 7.52 8.86 12.21
CA MET A 111 6.62 9.99 12.40
C MET A 111 5.22 9.52 12.77
N HIS A 112 4.60 10.19 13.72
CA HIS A 112 3.25 9.88 14.15
C HIS A 112 2.25 10.08 13.00
N PRO A 113 1.32 9.15 12.74
CA PRO A 113 0.43 9.18 11.57
C PRO A 113 -0.50 10.39 11.54
N PHE A 114 -0.88 10.93 12.70
CA PHE A 114 -1.75 12.11 12.80
C PHE A 114 -0.98 13.43 12.91
N SER A 115 0.33 13.43 12.70
CA SER A 115 1.10 14.68 12.62
C SER A 115 0.66 15.49 11.41
N PRO A 116 0.40 16.81 11.58
CA PRO A 116 0.01 17.68 10.47
C PRO A 116 1.20 17.99 9.56
N VAL A 117 1.06 17.73 8.28
CA VAL A 117 2.08 18.02 7.25
C VAL A 117 1.39 18.61 6.03
N ASN A 118 1.69 19.85 5.69
CA ASN A 118 1.12 20.58 4.55
C ASN A 118 -0.43 20.59 4.54
N GLY A 119 -1.04 20.79 5.70
CA GLY A 119 -2.50 20.87 5.85
C GLY A 119 -3.23 19.53 5.81
N ARG A 120 -2.50 18.41 5.86
CA ARG A 120 -3.05 17.05 5.92
C ARG A 120 -2.36 16.27 7.03
N PHE A 121 -2.97 15.17 7.48
CA PHE A 121 -2.27 14.24 8.35
C PHE A 121 -1.19 13.47 7.56
N TYR A 122 -0.12 13.13 8.23
CA TYR A 122 0.98 12.38 7.62
C TYR A 122 0.52 11.04 7.02
N CYS A 123 -0.42 10.34 7.68
CA CYS A 123 -0.99 9.10 7.15
C CYS A 123 -1.68 9.28 5.79
N GLU A 124 -2.33 10.43 5.55
CA GLU A 124 -2.94 10.72 4.25
C GLU A 124 -1.89 10.89 3.15
N ASN A 125 -0.79 11.57 3.47
CA ASN A 125 0.34 11.72 2.53
C ASN A 125 0.99 10.37 2.22
N ALA A 126 1.15 9.50 3.22
CA ALA A 126 1.70 8.16 3.04
C ALA A 126 0.79 7.27 2.17
N LEU A 127 -0.51 7.25 2.44
CA LEU A 127 -1.50 6.50 1.65
C LEU A 127 -1.56 6.99 0.20
N ASP A 128 -1.51 8.30 -0.01
CA ASP A 128 -1.50 8.89 -1.35
C ASP A 128 -0.25 8.50 -2.15
N ALA A 129 0.92 8.51 -1.52
CA ALA A 129 2.17 8.10 -2.14
C ALA A 129 2.14 6.62 -2.56
N VAL A 130 1.63 5.72 -1.69
CA VAL A 130 1.49 4.30 -2.00
C VAL A 130 0.44 4.07 -3.08
N GLY A 131 -0.68 4.77 -3.04
CA GLY A 131 -1.72 4.70 -4.08
C GLY A 131 -1.18 5.04 -5.47
N LYS A 132 -0.37 6.08 -5.59
CA LYS A 132 0.31 6.45 -6.85
C LYS A 132 1.31 5.39 -7.30
N TYR A 133 2.04 4.78 -6.38
CA TYR A 133 2.96 3.69 -6.67
C TYR A 133 2.19 2.47 -7.21
N ILE A 134 1.14 2.04 -6.52
CA ILE A 134 0.28 0.92 -6.92
C ILE A 134 -0.30 1.13 -8.31
N SER A 135 -0.87 2.29 -8.60
CA SER A 135 -1.45 2.59 -9.92
C SER A 135 -0.43 2.40 -11.04
N ARG A 136 0.79 2.91 -10.86
CA ARG A 136 1.86 2.76 -11.87
C ARG A 136 2.28 1.29 -12.07
N GLN A 137 2.35 0.51 -11.01
CA GLN A 137 2.71 -0.91 -11.10
C GLN A 137 1.58 -1.71 -11.76
N PHE A 138 0.34 -1.42 -11.37
CA PHE A 138 -0.84 -2.09 -11.92
C PHE A 138 -0.96 -1.86 -13.43
N ASP A 139 -0.87 -0.61 -13.88
CA ASP A 139 -0.95 -0.24 -15.30
C ASP A 139 0.15 -0.95 -16.11
N ARG A 140 1.36 -1.02 -15.57
CA ARG A 140 2.49 -1.71 -16.20
C ARG A 140 2.23 -3.20 -16.37
N GLU A 141 1.75 -3.87 -15.33
CA GLU A 141 1.49 -5.32 -15.38
C GLU A 141 0.27 -5.65 -16.24
N VAL A 142 -0.81 -4.86 -16.18
CA VAL A 142 -1.98 -5.01 -17.04
C VAL A 142 -1.61 -4.85 -18.52
N ALA A 143 -0.76 -3.88 -18.86
CA ALA A 143 -0.26 -3.70 -20.21
C ALA A 143 0.49 -4.94 -20.73
N LYS A 144 1.34 -5.56 -19.88
CA LYS A 144 2.03 -6.82 -20.24
C LYS A 144 1.06 -7.96 -20.48
N VAL A 145 0.05 -8.12 -19.62
CA VAL A 145 -0.99 -9.14 -19.78
C VAL A 145 -1.77 -8.93 -21.08
N ASN A 146 -2.22 -7.70 -21.36
CA ASN A 146 -2.95 -7.36 -22.56
C ASN A 146 -2.13 -7.60 -23.83
N ASN A 147 -0.85 -7.24 -23.83
CA ASN A 147 0.05 -7.50 -24.95
C ASN A 147 0.26 -9.01 -25.20
N ARG A 148 0.31 -9.80 -24.14
CA ARG A 148 0.39 -11.26 -24.25
C ARG A 148 -0.89 -11.83 -24.83
N VAL A 149 -2.05 -11.44 -24.32
CA VAL A 149 -3.36 -11.92 -24.78
C VAL A 149 -3.60 -11.53 -26.23
N SER A 150 -3.26 -10.31 -26.65
CA SER A 150 -3.45 -9.87 -28.04
C SER A 150 -2.59 -10.65 -29.04
N ARG A 151 -1.41 -11.13 -28.65
CA ARG A 151 -0.59 -12.03 -29.48
C ARG A 151 -1.30 -13.36 -29.76
N TYR A 152 -1.98 -13.92 -28.77
CA TYR A 152 -2.75 -15.15 -28.95
C TYR A 152 -4.00 -14.96 -29.79
N THR A 153 -4.71 -13.85 -29.62
CA THR A 153 -5.92 -13.54 -30.40
C THR A 153 -5.63 -13.15 -31.85
N HIS A 154 -4.50 -12.51 -32.14
CA HIS A 154 -4.07 -12.22 -33.52
C HIS A 154 -3.78 -13.49 -34.32
N GLY A 155 -3.19 -14.51 -33.72
CA GLY A 155 -2.95 -15.82 -34.36
C GLY A 155 -4.23 -16.53 -34.78
N TYR A 156 -5.31 -16.40 -34.05
CA TYR A 156 -6.61 -16.97 -34.37
C TYR A 156 -7.36 -16.23 -35.51
N ARG A 157 -7.14 -14.93 -35.66
CA ARG A 157 -7.77 -14.12 -36.72
C ARG A 157 -7.15 -14.34 -38.10
N THR A 158 -5.88 -14.64 -38.20
CA THR A 158 -5.18 -14.89 -39.46
C THR A 158 -5.35 -16.31 -39.97
N GLY A 159 -5.81 -17.27 -39.14
CA GLY A 159 -6.06 -18.66 -39.54
C GLY A 159 -7.39 -18.92 -40.24
N LYS A 160 -8.32 -17.96 -40.31
CA LYS A 160 -9.67 -18.14 -40.86
C LYS A 160 -9.88 -17.63 -42.30
N HIS A 161 -8.84 -17.27 -43.04
CA HIS A 161 -8.98 -16.72 -44.38
C HIS A 161 -8.22 -17.52 -45.46
N LYS A 162 -8.15 -18.85 -45.33
CA LYS A 162 -7.56 -19.68 -46.38
C LYS A 162 -8.44 -20.86 -46.85
N ASP A 163 -9.74 -20.77 -46.69
CA ASP A 163 -10.63 -21.73 -47.35
C ASP A 163 -11.85 -21.02 -47.97
N GLY A 164 -11.78 -20.73 -49.27
CA GLY A 164 -12.89 -20.16 -50.01
C GLY A 164 -12.55 -19.67 -51.38
N LYS A 165 -11.89 -20.50 -52.18
CA LYS A 165 -11.99 -20.43 -53.67
C LYS A 165 -11.78 -21.82 -54.27
N LYS A 166 -12.85 -22.46 -54.57
CA LYS A 166 -13.05 -23.30 -55.76
C LYS A 166 -14.34 -22.89 -56.40
#